data_b20d9e4741cb85b05ffa4115ab40d046
#
_entry.id   b20d9e4741cb85b05ffa4115ab40d046
#
_cell.length_a   1.000
_cell.length_b   1.000
_cell.length_c   1.000
_cell.angle_alpha   90.00
_cell.angle_beta   90.00
_cell.angle_gamma   90.00
#
_symmetry.space_group_name_H-M   'P 1'
#
loop_
_entity.id
_entity.type
_entity.pdbx_description
1 polymer ?
#
loop_
_entity_poly.entity_id
_entity_poly.type
_entity_poly.pdbx_seq_one_letter_code
_entity_poly.pdbx_strand_id
1 'polypeptide(L)'
;VVQARLINCEEQIIVTGTATPIINSFYNIPKIAYGCTIDLTGVPTGYYYVKVLVGSGAGQMKLISEPIYVDVNIPNSILFKYNHRKNFYGSIFQNGETFTFRCEAILTDFKPSVNSVVFEDQTANLVSLSATAFRSFELVIGDGYGVPDWVADKINRIFGCSTVLLDGKEFVRSDGS
;
A
#
# COMPACT_ATOMS: atom_id res chain seq x y z
N VAL A 1 -2.01 -12.39 26.23
CA VAL A 1 -1.81 -13.17 24.98
C VAL A 1 -2.41 -12.38 23.83
N VAL A 2 -1.69 -12.31 22.71
CA VAL A 2 -2.23 -11.76 21.45
C VAL A 2 -2.22 -12.89 20.42
N GLN A 3 -3.30 -13.04 19.69
CA GLN A 3 -3.46 -14.07 18.67
C GLN A 3 -4.20 -13.50 17.47
N ALA A 4 -3.68 -13.72 16.26
CA ALA A 4 -4.36 -13.41 15.01
C ALA A 4 -4.88 -14.72 14.38
N ARG A 5 -6.05 -14.65 13.78
CA ARG A 5 -6.69 -15.78 13.10
C ARG A 5 -7.31 -15.31 11.79
N LEU A 6 -7.20 -16.11 10.76
CA LEU A 6 -8.00 -15.97 9.55
C LEU A 6 -9.28 -16.77 9.75
N ILE A 7 -10.41 -16.12 9.55
CA ILE A 7 -11.74 -16.74 9.69
C ILE A 7 -12.56 -16.51 8.42
N ASN A 8 -13.47 -17.44 8.12
CA ASN A 8 -14.47 -17.27 7.07
C ASN A 8 -15.71 -16.50 7.58
N CYS A 9 -16.71 -16.33 6.73
CA CYS A 9 -17.97 -15.66 7.07
C CYS A 9 -18.80 -16.39 8.14
N GLU A 10 -18.54 -17.68 8.39
CA GLU A 10 -19.18 -18.48 9.44
C GLU A 10 -18.36 -18.46 10.75
N GLU A 11 -17.37 -17.58 10.87
CA GLU A 11 -16.41 -17.50 11.98
C GLU A 11 -15.55 -18.75 12.20
N GLN A 12 -15.52 -19.68 11.24
CA GLN A 12 -14.64 -20.84 11.33
C GLN A 12 -13.18 -20.41 11.17
N ILE A 13 -12.30 -20.95 12.01
CA ILE A 13 -10.86 -20.65 11.95
C ILE A 13 -10.26 -21.43 10.79
N ILE A 14 -9.72 -20.72 9.81
CA ILE A 14 -9.01 -21.30 8.66
C ILE A 14 -7.53 -21.44 8.97
N VAL A 15 -6.91 -20.35 9.45
CA VAL A 15 -5.49 -20.31 9.81
C VAL A 15 -5.31 -19.55 11.11
N THR A 16 -4.42 -20.02 11.96
CA THR A 16 -3.95 -19.29 13.13
C THR A 16 -2.57 -18.71 12.84
N GLY A 17 -2.45 -17.40 12.93
CA GLY A 17 -1.19 -16.69 12.72
C GLY A 17 -0.34 -16.64 13.99
N THR A 18 0.91 -16.25 13.82
CA THR A 18 1.86 -15.97 14.90
C THR A 18 1.81 -14.50 15.27
N ALA A 19 1.85 -14.20 16.56
CA ALA A 19 1.95 -12.84 17.06
C ALA A 19 3.30 -12.66 17.77
N THR A 20 4.10 -11.71 17.28
CA THR A 20 5.41 -11.41 17.82
C THR A 20 5.39 -10.02 18.46
N PRO A 21 5.82 -9.85 19.72
CA PRO A 21 5.90 -8.54 20.34
C PRO A 21 6.98 -7.70 19.64
N ILE A 22 6.64 -6.48 19.29
CA ILE A 22 7.56 -5.47 18.77
C ILE A 22 7.75 -4.45 19.90
N ILE A 23 8.94 -4.42 20.48
CA ILE A 23 9.28 -3.46 21.52
C ILE A 23 9.64 -2.15 20.79
N ASN A 24 8.78 -1.15 20.94
CA ASN A 24 9.04 0.17 20.37
C ASN A 24 9.45 1.13 21.51
N SER A 25 10.71 1.57 21.50
CA SER A 25 11.30 2.45 22.52
C SER A 25 11.02 3.95 22.28
N PHE A 26 10.17 4.29 21.31
CA PHE A 26 9.94 5.68 20.87
C PHE A 26 9.09 6.55 21.82
N TYR A 27 8.46 5.97 22.81
CA TYR A 27 7.68 6.72 23.79
C TYR A 27 8.26 6.46 25.17
N ASN A 28 8.35 7.49 26.01
CA ASN A 28 8.72 7.36 27.44
C ASN A 28 7.82 6.41 28.24
N ILE A 29 6.82 5.84 27.60
CA ILE A 29 5.95 4.78 28.12
C ILE A 29 6.18 3.56 27.21
N PRO A 30 6.66 2.43 27.72
CA PRO A 30 6.87 1.23 26.92
C PRO A 30 5.51 0.73 26.39
N LYS A 31 5.22 1.04 25.14
CA LYS A 31 4.07 0.45 24.42
C LYS A 31 4.57 -0.77 23.68
N ILE A 32 3.98 -1.91 23.98
CA ILE A 32 4.24 -3.16 23.25
C ILE A 32 3.28 -3.18 22.06
N ALA A 33 3.82 -3.04 20.85
CA ALA A 33 3.09 -3.37 19.63
C ALA A 33 3.28 -4.86 19.32
N TYR A 34 2.32 -5.46 18.62
CA TYR A 34 2.42 -6.84 18.16
C TYR A 34 2.34 -6.86 16.63
N GLY A 35 3.35 -7.46 16.01
CA GLY A 35 3.28 -7.87 14.60
C GLY A 35 2.59 -9.21 14.51
N CYS A 36 1.54 -9.30 13.69
CA CYS A 36 0.83 -10.56 13.46
C CYS A 36 1.08 -11.02 12.02
N THR A 37 1.55 -12.24 11.85
CA THR A 37 1.74 -12.85 10.54
C THR A 37 0.80 -14.04 10.39
N ILE A 38 0.09 -14.08 9.27
CA ILE A 38 -0.79 -15.19 8.88
C ILE A 38 -0.26 -15.73 7.56
N ASP A 39 0.11 -17.01 7.54
CA ASP A 39 0.50 -17.70 6.31
C ASP A 39 -0.77 -18.08 5.53
N LEU A 40 -0.88 -17.61 4.30
CA LEU A 40 -2.02 -17.88 3.42
C LEU A 40 -1.77 -19.08 2.47
N THR A 41 -0.65 -19.78 2.61
CA THR A 41 -0.33 -20.93 1.76
C THR A 41 -1.41 -22.00 1.92
N GLY A 42 -2.01 -22.40 0.79
CA GLY A 42 -3.07 -23.42 0.77
C GLY A 42 -4.45 -22.94 1.25
N VAL A 43 -4.61 -21.64 1.56
CA VAL A 43 -5.94 -21.08 1.84
C VAL A 43 -6.74 -21.04 0.53
N PRO A 44 -7.95 -21.59 0.48
CA PRO A 44 -8.79 -21.52 -0.71
C PRO A 44 -9.13 -20.09 -1.11
N THR A 45 -9.35 -19.87 -2.41
CA THR A 45 -9.85 -18.58 -2.92
C THR A 45 -11.18 -18.22 -2.25
N GLY A 46 -11.29 -16.96 -1.77
CA GLY A 46 -12.53 -16.51 -1.13
C GLY A 46 -12.35 -15.28 -0.24
N TYR A 47 -13.46 -14.88 0.38
CA TYR A 47 -13.47 -13.77 1.33
C TYR A 47 -13.25 -14.27 2.75
N TYR A 48 -12.39 -13.58 3.47
CA TYR A 48 -11.99 -13.90 4.83
C TYR A 48 -11.91 -12.63 5.68
N TYR A 49 -11.81 -12.84 6.99
CA TYR A 49 -11.61 -11.77 7.96
C TYR A 49 -10.40 -12.09 8.83
N VAL A 50 -9.67 -11.08 9.25
CA VAL A 50 -8.63 -11.22 10.29
C VAL A 50 -9.27 -10.90 11.63
N LYS A 51 -9.29 -11.89 12.52
CA LYS A 51 -9.74 -11.76 13.91
C LYS A 51 -8.53 -11.69 14.82
N VAL A 52 -8.36 -10.57 15.51
CA VAL A 52 -7.29 -10.40 16.51
C VAL A 52 -7.90 -10.50 17.90
N LEU A 53 -7.32 -11.38 18.70
CA LEU A 53 -7.71 -11.61 20.10
C LEU A 53 -6.61 -11.05 21.02
N VAL A 54 -6.98 -10.17 21.93
CA VAL A 54 -6.05 -9.57 22.90
C VAL A 54 -6.54 -9.86 24.33
N GLY A 55 -5.67 -10.42 25.13
CA GLY A 55 -6.00 -10.83 26.51
C GLY A 55 -6.40 -12.30 26.61
N SER A 56 -7.04 -12.66 27.71
CA SER A 56 -7.52 -14.02 28.01
C SER A 56 -8.75 -13.98 28.91
N GLY A 57 -9.57 -15.04 28.85
CA GLY A 57 -10.77 -15.17 29.68
C GLY A 57 -11.88 -14.17 29.34
N ALA A 58 -12.67 -13.80 30.34
CA ALA A 58 -13.86 -12.94 30.17
C ALA A 58 -13.55 -11.50 29.71
N GLY A 59 -12.30 -11.03 29.90
CA GLY A 59 -11.83 -9.70 29.47
C GLY A 59 -11.16 -9.69 28.11
N GLN A 60 -11.27 -10.74 27.30
CA GLN A 60 -10.63 -10.80 26.00
C GLN A 60 -11.26 -9.81 25.01
N MET A 61 -10.44 -8.91 24.50
CA MET A 61 -10.84 -8.00 23.40
C MET A 61 -10.78 -8.75 22.08
N LYS A 62 -11.79 -8.54 21.24
CA LYS A 62 -11.88 -9.11 19.88
C LYS A 62 -11.95 -7.96 18.88
N LEU A 63 -11.03 -7.96 17.92
CA LEU A 63 -11.02 -7.03 16.80
C LEU A 63 -11.19 -7.86 15.52
N ILE A 64 -12.06 -7.41 14.62
CA ILE A 64 -12.29 -8.06 13.33
C ILE A 64 -12.01 -7.02 12.25
N SER A 65 -11.23 -7.39 11.24
CA SER A 65 -10.95 -6.55 10.08
C SER A 65 -12.16 -6.44 9.15
N GLU A 66 -12.07 -5.53 8.21
CA GLU A 66 -12.86 -5.61 6.99
C GLU A 66 -12.58 -6.91 6.22
N PRO A 67 -13.48 -7.33 5.31
CA PRO A 67 -13.25 -8.52 4.49
C PRO A 67 -12.01 -8.34 3.61
N ILE A 68 -11.21 -9.39 3.51
CA ILE A 68 -10.07 -9.49 2.61
C ILE A 68 -10.35 -10.62 1.61
N TYR A 69 -10.05 -10.38 0.35
CA TYR A 69 -10.13 -11.40 -0.69
C TYR A 69 -8.79 -12.08 -0.84
N VAL A 70 -8.78 -13.40 -0.74
CA VAL A 70 -7.59 -14.25 -0.92
C VAL A 70 -7.72 -14.99 -2.23
N ASP A 71 -6.72 -14.86 -3.11
CA ASP A 71 -6.61 -15.62 -4.35
C ASP A 71 -5.14 -15.87 -4.68
N VAL A 72 -4.88 -16.93 -5.41
CA VAL A 72 -3.55 -17.27 -5.95
C VAL A 72 -3.15 -16.30 -7.05
N ASN A 73 -4.11 -15.83 -7.83
CA ASN A 73 -3.92 -14.85 -8.88
C ASN A 73 -5.02 -13.80 -8.84
N ILE A 74 -4.66 -12.57 -8.52
CA ILE A 74 -5.59 -11.44 -8.50
C ILE A 74 -5.33 -10.61 -9.77
N PRO A 75 -6.05 -10.89 -10.88
CA PRO A 75 -5.92 -10.10 -12.10
C PRO A 75 -6.34 -8.65 -11.81
N ASN A 76 -5.87 -7.74 -12.65
CA ASN A 76 -6.21 -6.31 -12.55
C ASN A 76 -5.98 -5.70 -11.17
N SER A 77 -4.92 -6.13 -10.47
CA SER A 77 -4.55 -5.55 -9.18
C SER A 77 -3.10 -5.08 -9.19
N ILE A 78 -2.82 -4.00 -8.49
CA ILE A 78 -1.48 -3.42 -8.35
C ILE A 78 -1.07 -3.50 -6.89
N LEU A 79 0.17 -3.95 -6.66
CA LEU A 79 0.82 -3.92 -5.36
C LEU A 79 1.59 -2.63 -5.20
N PHE A 80 1.09 -1.74 -4.35
CA PHE A 80 1.79 -0.55 -3.92
C PHE A 80 2.77 -0.92 -2.81
N LYS A 81 4.04 -0.54 -2.97
CA LYS A 81 5.03 -0.52 -1.88
C LYS A 81 5.48 0.91 -1.70
N TYR A 82 5.46 1.41 -0.47
CA TYR A 82 5.78 2.80 -0.22
C TYR A 82 6.54 2.99 1.07
N ASN A 83 7.38 4.00 1.07
CA ASN A 83 8.20 4.42 2.20
C ASN A 83 8.28 5.94 2.21
N HIS A 84 8.50 6.53 3.39
CA HIS A 84 8.71 7.95 3.53
C HIS A 84 9.86 8.24 4.48
N ARG A 85 10.61 9.31 4.20
CA ARG A 85 11.78 9.72 5.00
C ARG A 85 11.41 10.23 6.39
N LYS A 86 10.17 10.64 6.60
CA LYS A 86 9.63 11.19 7.87
C LYS A 86 8.29 10.54 8.15
N ASN A 87 7.83 10.64 9.38
CA ASN A 87 6.46 10.24 9.71
C ASN A 87 5.46 11.09 8.92
N PHE A 88 4.50 10.42 8.30
CA PHE A 88 3.58 11.03 7.37
C PHE A 88 2.18 10.45 7.55
N TYR A 89 1.16 11.32 7.70
CA TYR A 89 -0.25 10.95 7.88
C TYR A 89 -0.51 9.83 8.92
N GLY A 90 0.15 9.92 10.09
CA GLY A 90 -0.03 8.94 11.16
C GLY A 90 0.70 7.62 10.98
N SER A 91 1.41 7.41 9.87
CA SER A 91 2.30 6.27 9.67
C SER A 91 3.71 6.58 10.15
N ILE A 92 4.32 5.59 10.79
CA ILE A 92 5.68 5.70 11.34
C ILE A 92 6.65 4.97 10.43
N PHE A 93 7.61 5.71 9.85
CA PHE A 93 8.62 5.21 8.91
C PHE A 93 10.05 5.31 9.46
N GLN A 94 10.22 5.44 10.76
CA GLN A 94 11.48 5.87 11.39
C GLN A 94 12.66 4.92 11.17
N ASN A 95 12.39 3.63 10.93
CA ASN A 95 13.44 2.62 10.73
C ASN A 95 13.55 2.18 9.26
N GLY A 96 13.00 2.97 8.33
CA GLY A 96 12.95 2.59 6.93
C GLY A 96 11.87 1.55 6.61
N GLU A 97 10.83 1.49 7.46
CA GLU A 97 9.70 0.60 7.23
C GLU A 97 9.09 0.84 5.85
N THR A 98 8.83 -0.24 5.16
CA THR A 98 8.12 -0.24 3.89
C THR A 98 6.74 -0.85 4.10
N PHE A 99 5.72 -0.08 3.76
CA PHE A 99 4.34 -0.57 3.80
C PHE A 99 3.91 -1.07 2.44
N THR A 100 2.97 -1.98 2.46
CA THR A 100 2.36 -2.53 1.25
C THR A 100 0.85 -2.32 1.29
N PHE A 101 0.29 -2.09 0.11
CA PHE A 101 -1.14 -2.01 -0.10
C PHE A 101 -1.45 -2.58 -1.48
N ARG A 102 -2.40 -3.49 -1.58
CA ARG A 102 -2.87 -4.01 -2.86
C ARG A 102 -4.32 -3.62 -3.05
N CYS A 103 -4.64 -3.13 -4.23
CA CYS A 103 -6.02 -2.89 -4.62
C CYS A 103 -6.21 -3.22 -6.10
N GLU A 104 -7.47 -3.35 -6.49
CA GLU A 104 -7.86 -3.45 -7.88
C GLU A 104 -7.52 -2.16 -8.60
N ALA A 105 -6.63 -2.26 -9.57
CA ALA A 105 -6.13 -1.13 -10.36
C ALA A 105 -5.40 -1.64 -11.59
N ILE A 106 -5.37 -0.81 -12.62
CA ILE A 106 -4.60 -1.05 -13.84
C ILE A 106 -3.85 0.23 -14.25
N LEU A 107 -2.69 0.05 -14.87
CA LEU A 107 -1.97 1.14 -15.53
C LEU A 107 -2.33 1.13 -17.01
N THR A 108 -2.90 2.22 -17.48
CA THR A 108 -3.33 2.41 -18.87
C THR A 108 -2.60 3.59 -19.50
N ASP A 109 -2.88 3.84 -20.76
CA ASP A 109 -2.45 5.02 -21.51
C ASP A 109 -0.95 5.33 -21.41
N PHE A 110 -0.13 4.33 -21.75
CA PHE A 110 1.30 4.57 -21.90
C PHE A 110 1.57 5.69 -22.89
N LYS A 111 2.09 6.82 -22.40
CA LYS A 111 2.47 7.98 -23.20
C LYS A 111 3.97 8.24 -23.03
N PRO A 112 4.80 7.97 -24.04
CA PRO A 112 6.17 8.43 -24.02
C PRO A 112 6.16 9.95 -24.13
N SER A 113 6.89 10.61 -23.25
CA SER A 113 6.96 12.06 -23.16
C SER A 113 8.42 12.50 -23.01
N VAL A 114 8.71 13.70 -23.45
CA VAL A 114 10.03 14.33 -23.29
C VAL A 114 9.82 15.71 -22.68
N ASN A 115 10.48 15.94 -21.57
CA ASN A 115 10.62 17.29 -21.04
C ASN A 115 11.93 17.88 -21.54
N SER A 116 11.86 18.97 -22.35
CA SER A 116 13.03 19.62 -22.92
C SER A 116 13.07 21.09 -22.53
N VAL A 117 14.26 21.54 -22.19
CA VAL A 117 14.56 22.97 -22.03
C VAL A 117 15.20 23.45 -23.33
N VAL A 118 14.57 24.42 -23.97
CA VAL A 118 15.01 24.98 -25.24
C VAL A 118 15.40 26.44 -25.02
N PHE A 119 16.50 26.84 -25.62
CA PHE A 119 16.95 28.24 -25.69
C PHE A 119 16.84 28.70 -27.15
N GLU A 120 16.33 29.89 -27.35
CA GLU A 120 16.32 30.56 -28.64
C GLU A 120 17.48 31.57 -28.70
N ASP A 121 18.35 31.40 -29.66
CA ASP A 121 19.48 32.32 -29.88
C ASP A 121 19.03 33.61 -30.59
N GLN A 122 19.97 34.59 -30.69
CA GLN A 122 19.66 35.87 -31.30
C GLN A 122 19.33 35.79 -32.80
N THR A 123 19.56 34.65 -33.43
CA THR A 123 19.25 34.36 -34.84
C THR A 123 17.99 33.52 -34.99
N ALA A 124 17.17 33.41 -33.94
CA ALA A 124 15.95 32.62 -33.89
C ALA A 124 16.16 31.09 -34.09
N ASN A 125 17.36 30.58 -33.83
CA ASN A 125 17.60 29.15 -33.82
C ASN A 125 17.29 28.57 -32.43
N LEU A 126 16.59 27.46 -32.40
CA LEU A 126 16.26 26.72 -31.18
C LEU A 126 17.38 25.73 -30.84
N VAL A 127 17.99 25.92 -29.68
CA VAL A 127 19.02 25.02 -29.15
C VAL A 127 18.48 24.28 -27.95
N SER A 128 18.47 22.94 -27.99
CA SER A 128 18.08 22.13 -26.85
C SER A 128 19.18 22.13 -25.81
N LEU A 129 18.90 22.63 -24.61
CA LEU A 129 19.84 22.67 -23.49
C LEU A 129 19.84 21.38 -22.69
N SER A 130 18.65 20.77 -22.54
CA SER A 130 18.48 19.46 -21.91
C SER A 130 17.22 18.78 -22.38
N ALA A 131 17.23 17.48 -22.42
CA ALA A 131 16.06 16.68 -22.70
C ALA A 131 16.04 15.46 -21.79
N THR A 132 14.93 15.25 -21.09
CA THR A 132 14.69 14.07 -20.24
C THR A 132 13.48 13.34 -20.76
N ALA A 133 13.70 12.11 -21.23
CA ALA A 133 12.62 11.25 -21.62
C ALA A 133 12.00 10.57 -20.40
N PHE A 134 10.68 10.54 -20.32
CA PHE A 134 9.95 9.83 -19.28
C PHE A 134 8.73 9.13 -19.86
N ARG A 135 8.16 8.24 -19.08
CA ARG A 135 6.95 7.51 -19.45
C ARG A 135 5.85 7.89 -18.47
N SER A 136 4.72 8.33 -18.98
CA SER A 136 3.54 8.57 -18.17
C SER A 136 2.52 7.46 -18.37
N PHE A 137 1.78 7.18 -17.31
CA PHE A 137 0.70 6.21 -17.29
C PHE A 137 -0.49 6.83 -16.58
N GLU A 138 -1.66 6.40 -16.91
CA GLU A 138 -2.87 6.67 -16.16
C GLU A 138 -3.14 5.49 -15.23
N LEU A 139 -3.34 5.76 -13.94
CA LEU A 139 -3.73 4.78 -12.96
C LEU A 139 -5.25 4.79 -12.82
N VAL A 140 -5.90 3.74 -13.30
CA VAL A 140 -7.33 3.53 -13.13
C VAL A 140 -7.55 2.60 -11.95
N ILE A 141 -8.37 3.02 -10.99
CA ILE A 141 -8.62 2.32 -9.72
C ILE A 141 -10.07 1.85 -9.71
N GLY A 142 -10.26 0.58 -9.37
CA GLY A 142 -11.57 -0.08 -9.42
C GLY A 142 -11.97 -0.49 -10.84
N ASP A 143 -12.94 -1.39 -10.93
CA ASP A 143 -13.41 -1.96 -12.21
C ASP A 143 -14.68 -1.23 -12.69
N GLY A 144 -14.57 0.07 -12.97
CA GLY A 144 -15.67 0.89 -13.48
C GLY A 144 -16.77 1.24 -12.46
N TYR A 145 -16.80 0.61 -11.30
CA TYR A 145 -17.72 0.89 -10.20
C TYR A 145 -17.16 1.91 -9.20
N GLY A 146 -15.90 2.30 -9.37
CA GLY A 146 -15.19 3.16 -8.44
C GLY A 146 -14.67 2.40 -7.22
N VAL A 147 -14.09 3.14 -6.29
CA VAL A 147 -13.58 2.63 -5.02
C VAL A 147 -14.15 3.43 -3.85
N PRO A 148 -14.23 2.86 -2.65
CA PRO A 148 -14.59 3.60 -1.46
C PRO A 148 -13.65 4.80 -1.24
N ASP A 149 -14.18 5.90 -0.72
CA ASP A 149 -13.41 7.16 -0.49
C ASP A 149 -12.12 6.94 0.31
N TRP A 150 -12.14 6.04 1.27
CA TRP A 150 -10.96 5.74 2.08
C TRP A 150 -9.82 5.10 1.27
N VAL A 151 -10.15 4.32 0.21
CA VAL A 151 -9.14 3.75 -0.72
C VAL A 151 -8.52 4.86 -1.55
N ALA A 152 -9.34 5.74 -2.12
CA ALA A 152 -8.88 6.88 -2.91
C ALA A 152 -7.98 7.81 -2.07
N ASP A 153 -8.40 8.14 -0.83
CA ASP A 153 -7.61 8.94 0.10
C ASP A 153 -6.29 8.25 0.48
N LYS A 154 -6.32 6.95 0.73
CA LYS A 154 -5.11 6.17 1.01
C LYS A 154 -4.12 6.21 -0.16
N ILE A 155 -4.58 6.05 -1.39
CA ILE A 155 -3.72 6.09 -2.58
C ILE A 155 -3.14 7.49 -2.78
N ASN A 156 -3.93 8.56 -2.60
CA ASN A 156 -3.42 9.93 -2.61
C ASN A 156 -2.29 10.14 -1.59
N ARG A 157 -2.43 9.61 -0.38
CA ARG A 157 -1.38 9.66 0.65
C ARG A 157 -0.16 8.85 0.27
N ILE A 158 -0.34 7.67 -0.34
CA ILE A 158 0.76 6.84 -0.83
C ILE A 158 1.60 7.63 -1.84
N PHE A 159 0.96 8.30 -2.81
CA PHE A 159 1.68 9.13 -3.79
C PHE A 159 2.31 10.40 -3.20
N GLY A 160 1.97 10.78 -1.99
CA GLY A 160 2.70 11.80 -1.21
C GLY A 160 3.96 11.28 -0.53
N CYS A 161 4.24 9.98 -0.56
CA CYS A 161 5.43 9.39 0.05
C CYS A 161 6.69 9.62 -0.80
N SER A 162 7.87 9.50 -0.15
CA SER A 162 9.17 9.74 -0.82
C SER A 162 9.50 8.70 -1.88
N THR A 163 9.05 7.47 -1.69
CA THR A 163 9.27 6.35 -2.62
C THR A 163 7.97 5.58 -2.77
N VAL A 164 7.55 5.40 -4.00
CA VAL A 164 6.36 4.62 -4.35
C VAL A 164 6.71 3.65 -5.47
N LEU A 165 6.48 2.38 -5.22
CA LEU A 165 6.68 1.31 -6.20
C LEU A 165 5.31 0.70 -6.53
N LEU A 166 5.00 0.58 -7.80
CA LEU A 166 3.84 -0.15 -8.33
C LEU A 166 4.37 -1.43 -9.00
N ASP A 167 4.02 -2.59 -8.45
CA ASP A 167 4.53 -3.90 -8.90
C ASP A 167 6.07 -3.92 -9.05
N GLY A 168 6.77 -3.26 -8.11
CA GLY A 168 8.22 -3.19 -8.06
C GLY A 168 8.88 -2.13 -8.94
N LYS A 169 8.13 -1.36 -9.73
CA LYS A 169 8.64 -0.22 -10.52
C LYS A 169 8.36 1.08 -9.78
N GLU A 170 9.34 1.98 -9.77
CA GLU A 170 9.20 3.28 -9.14
C GLU A 170 8.35 4.23 -9.98
N PHE A 171 7.43 4.92 -9.32
CA PHE A 171 6.55 5.90 -9.92
C PHE A 171 6.50 7.18 -9.10
N VAL A 172 6.30 8.29 -9.79
CA VAL A 172 6.09 9.61 -9.19
C VAL A 172 4.80 10.18 -9.79
N ARG A 173 3.99 10.82 -8.96
CA ARG A 173 2.80 11.53 -9.45
C ARG A 173 3.24 12.75 -10.27
N SER A 174 2.63 12.92 -11.44
CA SER A 174 2.80 14.15 -12.22
C SER A 174 1.96 15.29 -11.62
N ASP A 175 2.49 16.50 -11.65
CA ASP A 175 1.74 17.69 -11.25
C ASP A 175 0.54 17.91 -12.17
N GLY A 176 -0.63 18.15 -11.58
CA GLY A 176 -1.86 18.45 -12.31
C GLY A 176 -2.77 17.26 -12.62
N SER A 177 -2.51 16.11 -12.03
CA SER A 177 -3.39 14.93 -12.12
C SER A 177 -4.16 14.67 -10.81
#